data_c3b7d2ad4654b1b454d89df665598ee1
#
_entry.id   c3b7d2ad4654b1b454d89df665598ee1
#
_cell.length_a   1.000
_cell.length_b   1.000
_cell.length_c   1.000
_cell.angle_alpha   90.00
_cell.angle_beta   90.00
_cell.angle_gamma   90.00
#
_symmetry.space_group_name_H-M   'P 1'
#
loop_
_entity.id
_entity.type
_entity.pdbx_description
1 polymer ?
#
loop_
_entity_poly.entity_id
_entity_poly.type
_entity_poly.pdbx_seq_one_letter_code
_entity_poly.pdbx_strand_id
1 'polypeptide(L)'
;MIAIIGLGYVGLPLAVAFAKHYKVFGFDINSERISQLNNKIDVTNEIDFADQKIKNLVFTNDLEELKKCNIYIITVPTPIDQDNQPDLTYLINATESIAKILKRGDLVIYESTVYPG
;
A
#
# COMPACT_ATOMS: atom_id res chain seq x y z
N MET A 1 2.67 4.20 13.71
CA MET A 1 2.46 3.09 12.78
C MET A 1 2.17 3.63 11.39
N ILE A 2 2.68 2.97 10.39
CA ILE A 2 2.59 3.39 8.99
C ILE A 2 1.72 2.41 8.22
N ALA A 3 0.80 2.94 7.40
CA ALA A 3 0.01 2.13 6.47
C ALA A 3 0.48 2.42 5.04
N ILE A 4 0.78 1.38 4.29
CA ILE A 4 1.09 1.46 2.86
C ILE A 4 -0.12 0.94 2.10
N ILE A 5 -0.70 1.76 1.26
CA ILE A 5 -1.94 1.47 0.53
C ILE A 5 -1.59 1.15 -0.92
N GLY A 6 -1.79 -0.11 -1.29
CA GLY A 6 -1.40 -0.62 -2.60
C GLY A 6 -0.07 -1.36 -2.53
N LEU A 7 -0.08 -2.67 -2.82
CA LEU A 7 1.08 -3.53 -2.62
C LEU A 7 1.59 -4.10 -3.95
N GLY A 8 1.78 -3.21 -4.92
CA GLY A 8 2.38 -3.54 -6.20
C GLY A 8 3.88 -3.26 -6.23
N TYR A 9 4.36 -2.84 -7.40
CA TYR A 9 5.80 -2.64 -7.64
C TYR A 9 6.43 -1.55 -6.78
N VAL A 10 5.65 -0.55 -6.35
CA VAL A 10 6.14 0.56 -5.53
C VAL A 10 5.85 0.30 -4.06
N GLY A 11 4.61 -0.06 -3.75
CA GLY A 11 4.16 -0.15 -2.37
C GLY A 11 4.80 -1.28 -1.58
N LEU A 12 4.94 -2.46 -2.19
CA LEU A 12 5.50 -3.60 -1.48
C LEU A 12 6.96 -3.40 -1.08
N PRO A 13 7.87 -2.98 -1.97
CA PRO A 13 9.24 -2.70 -1.55
C PRO A 13 9.33 -1.59 -0.50
N LEU A 14 8.48 -0.57 -0.63
CA LEU A 14 8.44 0.53 0.33
C LEU A 14 8.00 0.04 1.72
N ALA A 15 6.97 -0.82 1.76
CA ALA A 15 6.49 -1.40 3.02
C ALA A 15 7.58 -2.20 3.72
N VAL A 16 8.34 -2.99 2.97
CA VAL A 16 9.45 -3.77 3.51
C VAL A 16 10.54 -2.86 4.05
N ALA A 17 10.88 -1.81 3.31
CA ALA A 17 11.91 -0.86 3.73
C ALA A 17 11.55 -0.17 5.05
N PHE A 18 10.32 0.30 5.18
CA PHE A 18 9.88 0.93 6.42
C PHE A 18 9.75 -0.06 7.57
N ALA A 19 9.41 -1.31 7.29
CA ALA A 19 9.24 -2.32 8.34
C ALA A 19 10.54 -2.66 9.06
N LYS A 20 11.68 -2.28 8.52
CA LYS A 20 12.97 -2.44 9.19
C LYS A 20 13.09 -1.53 10.42
N HIS A 21 12.31 -0.45 10.46
CA HIS A 21 12.43 0.58 11.51
C HIS A 21 11.11 0.87 12.22
N TYR A 22 9.97 0.53 11.61
CA TYR A 22 8.65 0.89 12.10
C TYR A 22 7.70 -0.28 12.00
N LYS A 23 6.60 -0.23 12.76
CA LYS A 23 5.47 -1.14 12.54
C LYS A 23 4.71 -0.66 11.31
N VAL A 24 4.54 -1.57 10.33
CA VAL A 24 3.93 -1.25 9.04
C VAL A 24 2.75 -2.19 8.77
N PHE A 25 1.65 -1.61 8.31
CA PHE A 25 0.50 -2.35 7.76
C PHE A 25 0.49 -2.15 6.25
N GLY A 26 0.64 -3.23 5.51
CA GLY A 26 0.49 -3.22 4.06
C GLY A 26 -0.94 -3.58 3.69
N PHE A 27 -1.64 -2.67 3.04
CA PHE A 27 -3.05 -2.84 2.68
C PHE A 27 -3.22 -2.93 1.16
N ASP A 28 -4.05 -3.88 0.73
CA ASP A 28 -4.49 -3.96 -0.66
C ASP A 28 -5.94 -4.44 -0.67
N ILE A 29 -6.76 -3.89 -1.57
CA ILE A 29 -8.15 -4.33 -1.73
C ILE A 29 -8.24 -5.71 -2.38
N ASN A 30 -7.19 -6.14 -3.07
CA ASN A 30 -7.14 -7.44 -3.72
C ASN A 30 -6.83 -8.52 -2.67
N SER A 31 -7.84 -9.27 -2.29
CA SER A 31 -7.71 -10.31 -1.27
C SER A 31 -6.76 -11.43 -1.68
N GLU A 32 -6.69 -11.73 -2.98
CA GLU A 32 -5.75 -12.72 -3.50
C GLU A 32 -4.30 -12.26 -3.30
N ARG A 33 -4.02 -11.00 -3.57
CA ARG A 33 -2.68 -10.43 -3.33
C ARG A 33 -2.31 -10.53 -1.86
N ILE A 34 -3.23 -10.22 -0.95
CA ILE A 34 -2.99 -10.32 0.48
C ILE A 34 -2.74 -11.78 0.89
N SER A 35 -3.51 -12.71 0.35
CA SER A 35 -3.31 -14.13 0.61
C SER A 35 -1.94 -14.60 0.15
N GLN A 36 -1.51 -14.20 -1.04
CA GLN A 36 -0.18 -14.53 -1.56
C GLN A 36 0.92 -13.99 -0.63
N LEU A 37 0.81 -12.75 -0.20
CA LEU A 37 1.81 -12.14 0.67
C LEU A 37 1.85 -12.78 2.04
N ASN A 38 0.69 -13.14 2.61
CA ASN A 38 0.64 -13.84 3.88
C ASN A 38 1.22 -15.25 3.78
N ASN A 39 1.21 -15.85 2.60
CA ASN A 39 1.86 -17.14 2.32
C ASN A 39 3.30 -16.96 1.84
N LYS A 40 3.83 -15.74 1.92
CA LYS A 40 5.21 -15.41 1.53
C LYS A 40 5.48 -15.62 0.05
N ILE A 41 4.47 -15.40 -0.79
CA ILE A 41 4.57 -15.47 -2.26
C ILE A 41 4.53 -14.06 -2.80
N ASP A 42 5.58 -13.62 -3.49
CA ASP A 42 5.61 -12.34 -4.17
C ASP A 42 5.66 -12.55 -5.67
N VAL A 43 4.51 -12.36 -6.33
CA VAL A 43 4.39 -12.56 -7.78
C VAL A 43 5.13 -11.50 -8.59
N THR A 44 5.55 -10.40 -7.98
CA THR A 44 6.34 -9.36 -8.64
C THR A 44 7.85 -9.60 -8.52
N ASN A 45 8.25 -10.53 -7.68
CA ASN A 45 9.66 -10.83 -7.37
C ASN A 45 10.44 -9.63 -6.82
N GLU A 46 9.75 -8.70 -6.18
CA GLU A 46 10.38 -7.50 -5.63
C GLU A 46 10.95 -7.71 -4.23
N ILE A 47 10.63 -8.84 -3.58
CA ILE A 47 10.97 -9.08 -2.17
C ILE A 47 11.58 -10.46 -2.00
N ASP A 48 12.61 -10.52 -1.17
CA ASP A 48 13.14 -11.77 -0.64
C ASP A 48 12.53 -12.01 0.75
N PHE A 49 11.57 -12.92 0.83
CA PHE A 49 10.91 -13.27 2.09
C PHE A 49 11.81 -14.06 3.03
N ALA A 50 12.99 -14.45 2.61
CA ALA A 50 13.97 -15.07 3.51
C ALA A 50 14.59 -14.04 4.47
N ASP A 51 14.44 -12.75 4.21
CA ASP A 51 14.97 -11.71 5.09
C ASP A 51 14.16 -11.66 6.38
N GLN A 52 14.83 -11.92 7.50
CA GLN A 52 14.24 -11.95 8.83
C GLN A 52 13.81 -10.57 9.34
N LYS A 53 14.18 -9.48 8.65
CA LYS A 53 13.95 -8.11 9.10
C LYS A 53 12.54 -7.61 8.85
N ILE A 54 11.70 -8.39 8.16
CA ILE A 54 10.34 -7.97 7.82
C ILE A 54 9.27 -8.39 8.84
N LYS A 55 9.66 -8.76 10.04
CA LYS A 55 8.74 -9.25 11.08
C LYS A 55 7.75 -8.18 11.58
N ASN A 56 8.01 -6.90 11.34
CA ASN A 56 7.12 -5.80 11.73
C ASN A 56 6.09 -5.44 10.67
N LEU A 57 5.97 -6.26 9.63
CA LEU A 57 5.07 -6.01 8.51
C LEU A 57 3.87 -6.94 8.57
N VAL A 58 2.69 -6.35 8.57
CA VAL A 58 1.41 -7.08 8.55
C VAL A 58 0.69 -6.74 7.25
N PHE A 59 0.26 -7.75 6.51
CA PHE A 59 -0.54 -7.57 5.31
C PHE A 59 -2.01 -7.76 5.62
N THR A 60 -2.85 -6.86 5.14
CA THR A 60 -4.29 -6.91 5.41
C THR A 60 -5.11 -6.31 4.27
N ASN A 61 -6.37 -6.76 4.14
CA ASN A 61 -7.36 -6.12 3.30
C ASN A 61 -8.50 -5.52 4.14
N ASP A 62 -8.30 -5.38 5.45
CA ASP A 62 -9.30 -4.85 6.37
C ASP A 62 -8.92 -3.43 6.78
N LEU A 63 -9.73 -2.46 6.34
CA LEU A 63 -9.52 -1.04 6.68
C LEU A 63 -9.55 -0.79 8.20
N GLU A 64 -10.32 -1.57 8.95
CA GLU A 64 -10.40 -1.39 10.39
C GLU A 64 -9.05 -1.57 11.08
N GLU A 65 -8.22 -2.45 10.54
CA GLU A 65 -6.86 -2.65 11.09
C GLU A 65 -5.99 -1.44 10.91
N LEU A 66 -6.27 -0.59 9.92
CA LEU A 66 -5.49 0.60 9.63
C LEU A 66 -5.79 1.77 10.54
N LYS A 67 -6.85 1.70 11.34
CA LYS A 67 -7.22 2.80 12.25
C LYS A 67 -6.15 3.10 13.28
N LYS A 68 -5.27 2.16 13.53
CA LYS A 68 -4.14 2.32 14.46
C LYS A 68 -3.01 3.15 13.87
N CYS A 69 -3.00 3.33 12.55
CA CYS A 69 -1.93 4.04 11.85
C CYS A 69 -2.17 5.55 11.92
N ASN A 70 -1.10 6.30 11.86
CA ASN A 70 -1.14 7.76 11.83
C ASN A 70 -0.48 8.34 10.59
N ILE A 71 0.16 7.50 9.77
CA ILE A 71 0.74 7.88 8.49
C ILE A 71 0.23 6.91 7.44
N TYR A 72 -0.36 7.44 6.38
CA TYR A 72 -0.91 6.67 5.27
C TYR A 72 -0.17 7.06 4.00
N ILE A 73 0.51 6.10 3.37
CA ILE A 73 1.23 6.32 2.11
C ILE A 73 0.48 5.57 1.01
N ILE A 74 -0.05 6.32 0.06
CA ILE A 74 -0.87 5.78 -1.02
C ILE A 74 0.02 5.55 -2.23
N THR A 75 0.16 4.28 -2.63
CA THR A 75 1.03 3.83 -3.71
C THR A 75 0.28 3.05 -4.78
N VAL A 76 -1.02 3.30 -4.91
CA VAL A 76 -1.84 2.62 -5.92
C VAL A 76 -1.44 3.05 -7.33
N PRO A 77 -1.67 2.17 -8.35
CA PRO A 77 -1.30 2.51 -9.71
C PRO A 77 -2.18 3.61 -10.31
N THR A 78 -1.60 4.38 -11.23
CA THR A 78 -2.33 5.36 -12.03
C THR A 78 -2.09 5.04 -13.51
N PRO A 79 -2.72 3.97 -14.05
CA PRO A 79 -2.48 3.57 -15.43
C PRO A 79 -3.04 4.58 -16.43
N ILE A 80 -2.57 4.51 -17.66
CA ILE A 80 -3.11 5.31 -18.76
C ILE A 80 -4.33 4.56 -19.33
N ASP A 81 -5.43 5.28 -19.55
CA ASP A 81 -6.62 4.72 -20.18
C ASP A 81 -6.49 4.72 -21.72
N GLN A 82 -7.59 4.32 -22.39
CA GLN A 82 -7.64 4.21 -23.85
C GLN A 82 -7.42 5.55 -24.57
N ASP A 83 -7.68 6.67 -23.90
CA ASP A 83 -7.54 8.00 -24.47
C ASP A 83 -6.21 8.66 -24.08
N ASN A 84 -5.25 7.87 -23.60
CA ASN A 84 -3.95 8.33 -23.12
C ASN A 84 -4.04 9.31 -21.94
N GLN A 85 -5.15 9.22 -21.17
CA GLN A 85 -5.35 10.03 -19.98
C GLN A 85 -5.04 9.19 -18.74
N PRO A 86 -4.49 9.77 -17.66
CA PRO A 86 -4.30 9.03 -16.43
C PRO A 86 -5.63 8.52 -15.89
N ASP A 87 -5.69 7.24 -15.56
CA ASP A 87 -6.84 6.67 -14.88
C ASP A 87 -6.64 6.80 -13.38
N LEU A 88 -7.39 7.70 -12.76
CA LEU A 88 -7.28 8.00 -11.35
C LEU A 88 -8.24 7.18 -10.48
N THR A 89 -8.92 6.20 -11.06
CA THR A 89 -9.94 5.41 -10.34
C THR A 89 -9.37 4.77 -9.08
N TYR A 90 -8.22 4.11 -9.18
CA TYR A 90 -7.59 3.48 -8.02
C TYR A 90 -7.20 4.50 -6.95
N LEU A 91 -6.68 5.65 -7.38
CA LEU A 91 -6.26 6.71 -6.47
C LEU A 91 -7.45 7.31 -5.72
N ILE A 92 -8.53 7.59 -6.45
CA ILE A 92 -9.76 8.14 -5.86
C ILE A 92 -10.36 7.15 -4.87
N ASN A 93 -10.47 5.87 -5.24
CA ASN A 93 -11.04 4.84 -4.38
C ASN A 93 -10.20 4.66 -3.11
N ALA A 94 -8.89 4.65 -3.24
CA ALA A 94 -8.00 4.55 -2.08
C ALA A 94 -8.15 5.76 -1.16
N THR A 95 -8.20 6.96 -1.73
CA THR A 95 -8.37 8.20 -0.97
C THR A 95 -9.70 8.20 -0.22
N GLU A 96 -10.79 7.80 -0.88
CA GLU A 96 -12.11 7.72 -0.24
C GLU A 96 -12.13 6.71 0.90
N SER A 97 -11.49 5.56 0.71
CA SER A 97 -11.39 4.53 1.75
C SER A 97 -10.65 5.04 2.98
N ILE A 98 -9.52 5.70 2.77
CA ILE A 98 -8.70 6.23 3.87
C ILE A 98 -9.43 7.38 4.56
N ALA A 99 -10.17 8.22 3.81
CA ALA A 99 -10.92 9.32 4.40
C ALA A 99 -11.92 8.85 5.47
N LYS A 100 -12.44 7.64 5.33
CA LYS A 100 -13.40 7.07 6.31
C LYS A 100 -12.76 6.77 7.65
N ILE A 101 -11.46 6.58 7.72
CA ILE A 101 -10.74 6.15 8.93
C ILE A 101 -9.75 7.19 9.44
N LEU A 102 -9.57 8.31 8.72
CA LEU A 102 -8.64 9.35 9.15
C LEU A 102 -9.05 9.95 10.49
N LYS A 103 -8.04 10.19 11.31
CA LYS A 103 -8.18 10.86 12.61
C LYS A 103 -7.43 12.18 12.56
N ARG A 104 -7.78 13.06 13.47
CA ARG A 104 -7.09 14.34 13.62
C ARG A 104 -5.60 14.09 13.91
N GLY A 105 -4.75 14.75 13.14
CA GLY A 105 -3.30 14.60 13.27
C GLY A 105 -2.70 13.56 12.35
N ASP A 106 -3.52 12.76 11.65
CA ASP A 106 -3.02 11.79 10.69
C ASP A 106 -2.45 12.48 9.45
N LEU A 107 -1.45 11.86 8.83
CA LEU A 107 -0.78 12.36 7.63
C LEU A 107 -1.05 11.42 6.46
N VAL A 108 -1.37 11.98 5.29
CA VAL A 108 -1.54 11.21 4.06
C VAL A 108 -0.50 11.68 3.04
N ILE A 109 0.24 10.71 2.50
CA ILE A 109 1.30 10.96 1.51
C ILE A 109 0.95 10.18 0.24
N TYR A 110 1.07 10.83 -0.91
CA TYR A 110 0.85 10.20 -2.22
C TYR A 110 2.19 9.92 -2.89
N GLU A 111 2.43 8.65 -3.19
CA GLU A 111 3.63 8.16 -3.88
C GLU A 111 3.22 7.43 -5.15
N SER A 112 2.35 8.03 -5.94
CA SER A 112 1.89 7.45 -7.20
C SER A 112 2.75 7.92 -8.36
N THR A 113 3.04 6.99 -9.28
CA THR A 113 3.67 7.35 -10.54
C THR A 113 2.63 8.02 -11.42
N VAL A 114 2.84 9.31 -11.75
CA VAL A 114 1.98 10.04 -12.64
C VAL A 114 2.71 10.20 -13.96
N TYR A 115 2.04 9.84 -15.05
CA TYR A 115 2.63 10.01 -16.37
C TYR A 115 2.75 11.49 -16.71
N PRO A 116 3.92 11.94 -17.13
CA PRO A 116 4.06 13.30 -17.62
C PRO A 116 3.21 13.46 -18.87
N GLY A 117 2.37 14.41 -18.83
CA GLY A 117 1.50 14.98 -19.82
C GLY A 117 1.01 14.25 -21.00
#